data_8555ae5bac6869cddd40351ce6773f31
#
_entry.id   8555ae5bac6869cddd40351ce6773f31
#
_cell.length_a   1.000
_cell.length_b   1.000
_cell.length_c   1.000
_cell.angle_alpha   90.00
_cell.angle_beta   90.00
_cell.angle_gamma   90.00
#
_symmetry.space_group_name_H-M   'P 1'
#
loop_
_entity.id
_entity.type
_entity.pdbx_description
1 polymer ?
#
loop_
_entity_poly.entity_id
_entity_poly.type
_entity_poly.pdbx_seq_one_letter_code
_entity_poly.pdbx_strand_id
1 'polypeptide(L)'
;MITLFRSRGRALNILCTAAICCGAAAWGAPGALDTLTSHDAAGGLRAALSQGIDIAVAQLGTPNGFLNDPKVAIPLPPALEKADRALRMIGMGGDADKLKVGMNHAAEDAVADAKPIFKAALQRMTLADAKGILTGGDDAGTQYFRRVTSDQLTTKFKPTIARETGKLQLAPLYDRYAGKAAELGLVKKQDADLNDYVTAKALDGLFSRIADEERAIRKDPLGQANSLIKKVFAAVH
;
A
#
# COMPACT_ATOMS: atom_id res chain seq x y z
N MET A 1 35.25 87.44 -16.26
CA MET A 1 35.03 88.34 -15.12
C MET A 1 34.95 87.44 -13.92
N ILE A 2 36.13 87.23 -13.24
CA ILE A 2 36.46 87.79 -11.96
C ILE A 2 35.43 87.37 -10.89
N THR A 3 35.74 86.69 -9.82
CA THR A 3 36.89 86.60 -8.90
C THR A 3 36.68 85.38 -7.98
N LEU A 4 37.67 84.58 -7.78
CA LEU A 4 38.40 84.27 -6.55
C LEU A 4 37.83 84.80 -5.21
N PHE A 5 37.58 83.89 -4.22
CA PHE A 5 38.19 84.08 -2.91
C PHE A 5 38.35 82.75 -2.15
N ARG A 6 39.42 82.66 -1.59
CA ARG A 6 40.20 81.69 -0.86
C ARG A 6 39.96 81.86 0.64
N SER A 7 39.94 80.81 1.43
CA SER A 7 40.64 80.71 2.71
C SER A 7 40.15 79.44 3.47
N ARG A 8 40.99 78.52 3.68
CA ARG A 8 41.81 78.13 4.83
C ARG A 8 41.04 77.86 6.15
N GLY A 9 41.19 76.65 6.63
CA GLY A 9 41.36 76.48 8.06
C GLY A 9 40.89 75.10 8.58
N ARG A 10 41.83 74.18 8.72
CA ARG A 10 42.13 73.33 9.90
C ARG A 10 40.97 72.68 10.69
N ALA A 11 40.95 71.41 10.84
CA ALA A 11 41.52 70.45 11.81
C ALA A 11 40.56 69.27 11.96
N LEU A 12 41.05 68.12 11.65
CA LEU A 12 41.29 66.97 12.51
C LEU A 12 40.20 66.70 13.54
N ASN A 13 39.40 65.65 13.26
CA ASN A 13 39.06 64.68 14.30
C ASN A 13 38.64 63.33 13.67
N ILE A 14 39.45 62.34 13.97
CA ILE A 14 39.25 60.93 13.70
C ILE A 14 38.19 60.44 14.69
N LEU A 15 37.04 59.96 14.21
CA LEU A 15 36.18 59.08 14.99
C LEU A 15 35.84 57.86 14.14
N CYS A 16 36.57 56.78 14.43
CA CYS A 16 36.16 55.41 14.02
C CYS A 16 34.81 55.07 14.61
N THR A 17 33.80 55.02 13.81
CA THR A 17 32.56 54.30 14.16
C THR A 17 32.57 52.97 13.46
N ALA A 18 32.89 51.93 14.24
CA ALA A 18 32.75 50.55 13.86
C ALA A 18 31.28 50.26 13.56
N ALA A 19 30.95 50.06 12.28
CA ALA A 19 29.65 49.49 11.88
C ALA A 19 29.64 48.01 12.28
N ILE A 20 28.99 47.72 13.39
CA ILE A 20 28.63 46.34 13.77
C ILE A 20 27.59 45.87 12.75
N CYS A 21 28.02 45.11 11.76
CA CYS A 21 27.12 44.28 10.96
C CYS A 21 26.51 43.22 11.88
N CYS A 22 25.35 43.53 12.42
CA CYS A 22 24.48 42.54 13.06
C CYS A 22 23.99 41.61 11.96
N GLY A 23 24.75 40.54 11.71
CA GLY A 23 24.28 39.40 10.92
C GLY A 23 23.08 38.80 11.64
N ALA A 24 21.88 39.11 11.16
CA ALA A 24 20.70 38.33 11.53
C ALA A 24 20.91 36.89 11.08
N ALA A 25 21.39 36.06 12.00
CA ALA A 25 21.29 34.62 11.83
C ALA A 25 19.80 34.33 11.66
N ALA A 26 19.37 34.04 10.42
CA ALA A 26 18.08 33.48 10.16
C ALA A 26 18.08 32.10 10.88
N TRP A 27 17.55 32.10 12.08
CA TRP A 27 17.15 30.87 12.73
C TRP A 27 16.03 30.33 11.88
N GLY A 28 16.36 29.36 11.01
CA GLY A 28 15.35 28.57 10.32
C GLY A 28 14.38 28.04 11.37
N ALA A 29 13.11 28.32 11.21
CA ALA A 29 12.10 27.75 12.08
C ALA A 29 12.33 26.24 12.11
N PRO A 30 12.33 25.59 13.29
CA PRO A 30 12.47 24.15 13.38
C PRO A 30 11.41 23.53 12.47
N GLY A 31 11.81 22.62 11.57
CA GLY A 31 10.88 21.96 10.68
C GLY A 31 9.80 21.29 11.51
N ALA A 32 8.58 21.20 10.98
CA ALA A 32 7.44 20.63 11.71
C ALA A 32 7.75 19.21 12.27
N LEU A 33 8.72 18.51 11.69
CA LEU A 33 9.27 17.22 12.18
C LEU A 33 10.09 17.36 13.47
N ASP A 34 10.75 18.49 13.71
CA ASP A 34 11.57 18.70 14.91
C ASP A 34 10.72 18.86 16.18
N THR A 35 9.42 19.15 16.03
CA THR A 35 8.46 19.25 17.14
C THR A 35 7.76 17.94 17.46
N LEU A 36 7.88 16.90 16.59
CA LEU A 36 7.34 15.57 16.79
C LEU A 36 8.38 14.68 17.45
N THR A 37 8.04 14.09 18.59
CA THR A 37 8.91 13.03 19.13
C THR A 37 8.91 11.85 18.18
N SER A 38 10.03 11.13 18.08
CA SER A 38 10.10 9.90 17.27
C SER A 38 9.03 8.88 17.66
N HIS A 39 8.59 8.92 18.91
CA HIS A 39 7.52 8.08 19.44
C HIS A 39 6.14 8.50 18.90
N ASP A 40 5.84 9.78 18.84
CA ASP A 40 4.57 10.30 18.29
C ASP A 40 4.49 9.99 16.79
N ALA A 41 5.59 10.19 16.07
CA ALA A 41 5.68 9.87 14.64
C ALA A 41 5.40 8.38 14.36
N ALA A 42 6.03 7.49 15.13
CA ALA A 42 5.77 6.05 15.02
C ALA A 42 4.35 5.68 15.45
N GLY A 43 3.79 6.35 16.46
CA GLY A 43 2.41 6.15 16.90
C GLY A 43 1.38 6.53 15.84
N GLY A 44 1.54 7.71 15.23
CA GLY A 44 0.68 8.18 14.14
C GLY A 44 0.75 7.30 12.90
N LEU A 45 1.96 6.87 12.53
CA LEU A 45 2.14 5.93 11.42
C LEU A 45 1.44 4.59 11.68
N ARG A 46 1.64 3.98 12.87
CA ARG A 46 0.96 2.74 13.21
C ARG A 46 -0.57 2.88 13.17
N ALA A 47 -1.10 4.00 13.65
CA ALA A 47 -2.53 4.29 13.58
C ALA A 47 -3.03 4.39 12.13
N ALA A 48 -2.29 5.06 11.25
CA ALA A 48 -2.61 5.19 9.83
C ALA A 48 -2.60 3.83 9.13
N LEU A 49 -1.55 3.06 9.32
CA LEU A 49 -1.42 1.74 8.73
C LEU A 49 -2.49 0.77 9.25
N SER A 50 -2.82 0.82 10.56
CA SER A 50 -3.93 0.04 11.11
C SER A 50 -5.26 0.40 10.47
N GLN A 51 -5.54 1.70 10.31
CA GLN A 51 -6.76 2.16 9.64
C GLN A 51 -6.84 1.68 8.19
N GLY A 52 -5.77 1.81 7.42
CA GLY A 52 -5.71 1.34 6.04
C GLY A 52 -5.93 -0.17 5.91
N ILE A 53 -5.33 -0.96 6.81
CA ILE A 53 -5.54 -2.41 6.88
C ILE A 53 -7.00 -2.74 7.20
N ASP A 54 -7.59 -2.07 8.21
CA ASP A 54 -8.96 -2.33 8.62
C ASP A 54 -9.95 -2.03 7.49
N ILE A 55 -9.74 -0.94 6.76
CA ILE A 55 -10.55 -0.57 5.58
C ILE A 55 -10.37 -1.62 4.47
N ALA A 56 -9.12 -1.94 4.11
CA ALA A 56 -8.84 -2.89 3.05
C ALA A 56 -9.47 -4.28 3.33
N VAL A 57 -9.27 -4.80 4.55
CA VAL A 57 -9.84 -6.10 4.94
C VAL A 57 -11.36 -6.05 5.01
N ALA A 58 -11.95 -4.95 5.49
CA ALA A 58 -13.41 -4.80 5.54
C ALA A 58 -14.02 -4.78 4.13
N GLN A 59 -13.41 -4.04 3.20
CA GLN A 59 -13.88 -3.95 1.82
C GLN A 59 -13.75 -5.27 1.07
N LEU A 60 -12.58 -5.90 1.15
CA LEU A 60 -12.30 -7.15 0.44
C LEU A 60 -13.03 -8.36 1.04
N GLY A 61 -13.32 -8.36 2.34
CA GLY A 61 -14.04 -9.42 3.03
C GLY A 61 -15.57 -9.34 2.91
N THR A 62 -16.12 -8.38 2.16
CA THR A 62 -17.56 -8.35 1.86
C THR A 62 -17.89 -9.25 0.67
N PRO A 63 -19.15 -9.73 0.54
CA PRO A 63 -19.56 -10.47 -0.64
C PRO A 63 -19.27 -9.69 -1.93
N ASN A 64 -18.56 -10.31 -2.84
CA ASN A 64 -18.06 -9.73 -4.10
C ASN A 64 -17.04 -8.57 -3.93
N GLY A 65 -16.40 -8.47 -2.77
CA GLY A 65 -15.38 -7.45 -2.51
C GLY A 65 -14.12 -7.60 -3.39
N PHE A 66 -13.78 -8.85 -3.76
CA PHE A 66 -12.79 -9.13 -4.80
C PHE A 66 -13.42 -9.12 -6.18
N LEU A 67 -14.54 -9.83 -6.35
CA LEU A 67 -15.13 -10.10 -7.66
C LEU A 67 -15.52 -8.82 -8.42
N ASN A 68 -16.06 -7.83 -7.73
CA ASN A 68 -16.56 -6.59 -8.33
C ASN A 68 -15.51 -5.47 -8.41
N ASP A 69 -14.32 -5.68 -7.88
CA ASP A 69 -13.22 -4.71 -7.99
C ASP A 69 -12.22 -5.15 -9.07
N PRO A 70 -12.22 -4.51 -10.26
CA PRO A 70 -11.36 -4.92 -11.37
C PRO A 70 -9.86 -4.86 -11.09
N LYS A 71 -9.43 -4.14 -10.03
CA LYS A 71 -8.02 -4.06 -9.63
C LYS A 71 -7.54 -5.32 -8.91
N VAL A 72 -8.45 -6.01 -8.21
CA VAL A 72 -8.10 -7.13 -7.33
C VAL A 72 -8.82 -8.42 -7.69
N ALA A 73 -9.85 -8.36 -8.57
CA ALA A 73 -10.56 -9.53 -9.03
C ALA A 73 -9.61 -10.60 -9.55
N ILE A 74 -9.79 -11.83 -9.06
CA ILE A 74 -8.96 -12.98 -9.41
C ILE A 74 -9.44 -13.52 -10.76
N PRO A 75 -8.64 -13.38 -11.84
CA PRO A 75 -8.97 -13.93 -13.15
C PRO A 75 -8.76 -15.45 -13.18
N LEU A 76 -9.14 -16.08 -14.27
CA LEU A 76 -8.69 -17.46 -14.55
C LEU A 76 -7.15 -17.49 -14.62
N PRO A 77 -6.51 -18.63 -14.30
CA PRO A 77 -5.10 -18.82 -14.56
C PRO A 77 -4.76 -18.47 -16.01
N PRO A 78 -3.61 -17.83 -16.31
CA PRO A 78 -3.31 -17.22 -17.61
C PRO A 78 -3.42 -18.20 -18.80
N ALA A 79 -3.14 -19.48 -18.58
CA ALA A 79 -3.28 -20.50 -19.61
C ALA A 79 -4.76 -20.73 -19.97
N LEU A 80 -5.64 -20.78 -18.97
CA LEU A 80 -7.08 -20.97 -19.17
C LEU A 80 -7.75 -19.68 -19.68
N GLU A 81 -7.28 -18.52 -19.31
CA GLU A 81 -7.79 -17.25 -19.82
C GLU A 81 -7.60 -17.12 -21.33
N LYS A 82 -6.45 -17.59 -21.86
CA LYS A 82 -6.20 -17.65 -23.30
C LYS A 82 -7.14 -18.62 -24.03
N ALA A 83 -7.50 -19.72 -23.38
CA ALA A 83 -8.42 -20.72 -23.93
C ALA A 83 -9.90 -20.36 -23.77
N ASP A 84 -10.26 -19.43 -22.86
CA ASP A 84 -11.63 -19.13 -22.44
C ASP A 84 -12.55 -18.83 -23.64
N ARG A 85 -12.07 -18.03 -24.62
CA ARG A 85 -12.87 -17.71 -25.81
C ARG A 85 -13.28 -18.97 -26.59
N ALA A 86 -12.35 -19.87 -26.84
CA ALA A 86 -12.64 -21.09 -27.58
C ALA A 86 -13.52 -22.05 -26.77
N LEU A 87 -13.30 -22.15 -25.47
CA LEU A 87 -14.11 -22.98 -24.58
C LEU A 87 -15.55 -22.46 -24.44
N ARG A 88 -15.75 -21.14 -24.46
CA ARG A 88 -17.08 -20.53 -24.50
C ARG A 88 -17.83 -20.87 -25.78
N MET A 89 -17.16 -20.98 -26.93
CA MET A 89 -17.78 -21.36 -28.20
C MET A 89 -18.35 -22.79 -28.19
N ILE A 90 -17.79 -23.69 -27.38
CA ILE A 90 -18.29 -25.08 -27.19
C ILE A 90 -19.18 -25.21 -25.94
N GLY A 91 -19.69 -24.10 -25.39
CA GLY A 91 -20.67 -24.11 -24.31
C GLY A 91 -20.12 -24.21 -22.89
N MET A 92 -18.78 -24.11 -22.70
CA MET A 92 -18.14 -24.20 -21.37
C MET A 92 -17.97 -22.84 -20.66
N GLY A 93 -18.58 -21.77 -21.15
CA GLY A 93 -18.48 -20.45 -20.52
C GLY A 93 -19.02 -20.40 -19.09
N GLY A 94 -20.07 -21.14 -18.79
CA GLY A 94 -20.62 -21.24 -17.45
C GLY A 94 -19.65 -21.87 -16.42
N ASP A 95 -18.78 -22.77 -16.85
CA ASP A 95 -17.75 -23.36 -15.98
C ASP A 95 -16.65 -22.33 -15.67
N ALA A 96 -16.24 -21.55 -16.65
CA ALA A 96 -15.30 -20.43 -16.45
C ALA A 96 -15.83 -19.39 -15.46
N ASP A 97 -17.11 -19.01 -15.60
CA ASP A 97 -17.73 -18.02 -14.74
C ASP A 97 -17.87 -18.54 -13.30
N LYS A 98 -18.24 -19.80 -13.11
CA LYS A 98 -18.25 -20.44 -11.79
C LYS A 98 -16.87 -20.50 -11.15
N LEU A 99 -15.84 -20.81 -11.92
CA LEU A 99 -14.45 -20.80 -11.42
C LEU A 99 -14.05 -19.39 -10.95
N LYS A 100 -14.30 -18.36 -11.77
CA LYS A 100 -13.99 -16.97 -11.40
C LYS A 100 -14.72 -16.56 -10.13
N VAL A 101 -16.03 -16.77 -10.05
CA VAL A 101 -16.82 -16.43 -8.87
C VAL A 101 -16.31 -17.17 -7.63
N GLY A 102 -16.13 -18.49 -7.73
CA GLY A 102 -15.70 -19.30 -6.60
C GLY A 102 -14.30 -18.97 -6.09
N MET A 103 -13.34 -18.68 -6.98
CA MET A 103 -12.00 -18.24 -6.58
C MET A 103 -12.02 -16.91 -5.82
N ASN A 104 -12.83 -15.96 -6.28
CA ASN A 104 -12.96 -14.66 -5.62
C ASN A 104 -13.64 -14.79 -4.25
N HIS A 105 -14.71 -15.56 -4.14
CA HIS A 105 -15.38 -15.81 -2.85
C HIS A 105 -14.46 -16.53 -1.85
N ALA A 106 -13.63 -17.48 -2.31
CA ALA A 106 -12.66 -18.13 -1.44
C ALA A 106 -11.59 -17.12 -0.91
N ALA A 107 -11.21 -16.13 -1.70
CA ALA A 107 -10.31 -15.04 -1.28
C ALA A 107 -11.00 -14.10 -0.28
N GLU A 108 -12.26 -13.74 -0.52
CA GLU A 108 -13.08 -12.91 0.38
C GLU A 108 -13.19 -13.53 1.79
N ASP A 109 -13.42 -14.83 1.86
CA ASP A 109 -13.48 -15.55 3.14
C ASP A 109 -12.13 -15.63 3.86
N ALA A 110 -11.03 -15.73 3.10
CA ALA A 110 -9.70 -15.85 3.67
C ALA A 110 -9.14 -14.50 4.20
N VAL A 111 -9.56 -13.38 3.60
CA VAL A 111 -8.93 -12.07 3.88
C VAL A 111 -9.12 -11.62 5.34
N ALA A 112 -10.17 -12.03 6.01
CA ALA A 112 -10.42 -11.75 7.43
C ALA A 112 -9.30 -12.27 8.35
N ASP A 113 -8.66 -13.38 7.96
CA ASP A 113 -7.55 -14.00 8.69
C ASP A 113 -6.29 -13.13 8.71
N ALA A 114 -6.20 -12.07 7.89
CA ALA A 114 -5.04 -11.19 7.81
C ALA A 114 -4.91 -10.23 9.01
N LYS A 115 -6.03 -9.79 9.61
CA LYS A 115 -6.03 -8.76 10.66
C LYS A 115 -5.08 -9.06 11.84
N PRO A 116 -5.13 -10.25 12.48
CA PRO A 116 -4.25 -10.55 13.60
C PRO A 116 -2.76 -10.56 13.20
N ILE A 117 -2.43 -10.97 11.98
CA ILE A 117 -1.05 -11.02 11.48
C ILE A 117 -0.52 -9.60 11.29
N PHE A 118 -1.28 -8.71 10.67
CA PHE A 118 -0.89 -7.31 10.51
C PHE A 118 -0.79 -6.59 11.86
N LYS A 119 -1.73 -6.82 12.78
CA LYS A 119 -1.67 -6.26 14.14
C LYS A 119 -0.38 -6.65 14.86
N ALA A 120 0.01 -7.92 14.76
CA ALA A 120 1.28 -8.40 15.32
C ALA A 120 2.50 -7.76 14.63
N ALA A 121 2.46 -7.54 13.32
CA ALA A 121 3.52 -6.85 12.59
C ALA A 121 3.65 -5.38 13.02
N LEU A 122 2.52 -4.67 13.19
CA LEU A 122 2.51 -3.28 13.71
C LEU A 122 3.10 -3.18 15.12
N GLN A 123 2.82 -4.15 15.99
CA GLN A 123 3.37 -4.16 17.36
C GLN A 123 4.89 -4.37 17.37
N ARG A 124 5.42 -5.14 16.41
CA ARG A 124 6.86 -5.42 16.29
C ARG A 124 7.62 -4.34 15.48
N MET A 125 6.92 -3.39 14.87
CA MET A 125 7.54 -2.31 14.08
C MET A 125 8.47 -1.47 14.96
N THR A 126 9.74 -1.37 14.59
CA THR A 126 10.74 -0.56 15.26
C THR A 126 10.63 0.92 14.90
N LEU A 127 11.30 1.80 15.64
CA LEU A 127 11.40 3.23 15.28
C LEU A 127 12.16 3.42 13.96
N ALA A 128 13.14 2.57 13.66
CA ALA A 128 13.87 2.60 12.39
C ALA A 128 12.96 2.23 11.21
N ASP A 129 12.12 1.18 11.37
CA ASP A 129 11.10 0.84 10.35
C ASP A 129 10.14 2.00 10.13
N ALA A 130 9.61 2.58 11.21
CA ALA A 130 8.67 3.70 11.14
C ALA A 130 9.30 4.91 10.41
N LYS A 131 10.55 5.24 10.71
CA LYS A 131 11.28 6.31 9.99
C LYS A 131 11.43 5.98 8.51
N GLY A 132 11.86 4.75 8.17
CA GLY A 132 12.01 4.32 6.78
C GLY A 132 10.70 4.36 6.00
N ILE A 133 9.57 4.02 6.64
CA ILE A 133 8.24 4.10 6.01
C ILE A 133 7.82 5.56 5.81
N LEU A 134 8.00 6.43 6.81
CA LEU A 134 7.60 7.84 6.72
C LEU A 134 8.37 8.61 5.64
N THR A 135 9.67 8.32 5.49
CA THR A 135 10.53 8.96 4.50
C THR A 135 10.58 8.21 3.15
N GLY A 136 9.91 7.07 3.06
CA GLY A 136 9.86 6.23 1.87
C GLY A 136 8.78 6.67 0.87
N GLY A 137 8.60 5.86 -0.17
CA GLY A 137 7.58 6.08 -1.20
C GLY A 137 6.15 5.92 -0.70
N ASP A 138 5.19 6.17 -1.61
CA ASP A 138 3.76 6.24 -1.32
C ASP A 138 3.13 4.93 -0.79
N ASP A 139 3.84 3.81 -0.91
CA ASP A 139 3.42 2.47 -0.48
C ASP A 139 4.47 1.79 0.44
N ALA A 140 5.38 2.56 1.03
CA ALA A 140 6.49 2.04 1.84
C ALA A 140 6.02 1.19 3.04
N GLY A 141 4.89 1.53 3.65
CA GLY A 141 4.26 0.74 4.71
C GLY A 141 3.73 -0.59 4.18
N THR A 142 3.11 -0.60 3.01
CA THR A 142 2.66 -1.81 2.34
C THR A 142 3.83 -2.72 1.97
N GLN A 143 4.95 -2.17 1.48
CA GLN A 143 6.16 -2.95 1.19
C GLN A 143 6.79 -3.54 2.47
N TYR A 144 6.75 -2.80 3.57
CA TYR A 144 7.15 -3.33 4.87
C TYR A 144 6.29 -4.55 5.26
N PHE A 145 4.95 -4.44 5.18
CA PHE A 145 4.05 -5.56 5.49
C PHE A 145 4.27 -6.74 4.55
N ARG A 146 4.38 -6.52 3.25
CA ARG A 146 4.65 -7.59 2.28
C ARG A 146 5.90 -8.38 2.69
N ARG A 147 6.99 -7.69 3.06
CA ARG A 147 8.24 -8.33 3.48
C ARG A 147 8.12 -9.15 4.76
N VAL A 148 7.37 -8.64 5.76
CA VAL A 148 7.37 -9.25 7.10
C VAL A 148 6.19 -10.18 7.38
N THR A 149 5.17 -10.22 6.50
CA THR A 149 3.95 -10.99 6.75
C THR A 149 3.58 -11.98 5.66
N SER A 150 4.15 -11.92 4.44
CA SER A 150 3.72 -12.75 3.30
C SER A 150 3.70 -14.24 3.62
N ASP A 151 4.74 -14.78 4.25
CA ASP A 151 4.82 -16.20 4.58
C ASP A 151 3.74 -16.62 5.58
N GLN A 152 3.51 -15.80 6.62
CA GLN A 152 2.49 -16.06 7.64
C GLN A 152 1.08 -15.97 7.03
N LEU A 153 0.84 -14.98 6.18
CA LEU A 153 -0.42 -14.83 5.46
C LEU A 153 -0.67 -16.00 4.52
N THR A 154 0.35 -16.43 3.75
CA THR A 154 0.25 -17.60 2.87
C THR A 154 -0.15 -18.84 3.67
N THR A 155 0.56 -19.10 4.78
CA THR A 155 0.27 -20.25 5.65
C THR A 155 -1.15 -20.18 6.23
N LYS A 156 -1.64 -18.98 6.54
CA LYS A 156 -2.96 -18.79 7.15
C LYS A 156 -4.10 -18.84 6.13
N PHE A 157 -3.88 -18.31 4.90
CA PHE A 157 -4.91 -18.27 3.86
C PHE A 157 -5.14 -19.63 3.21
N LYS A 158 -4.08 -20.42 2.96
CA LYS A 158 -4.17 -21.72 2.29
C LYS A 158 -5.28 -22.64 2.85
N PRO A 159 -5.37 -22.92 4.16
CA PRO A 159 -6.41 -23.82 4.68
C PRO A 159 -7.82 -23.24 4.52
N THR A 160 -8.01 -21.94 4.66
CA THR A 160 -9.30 -21.27 4.44
C THR A 160 -9.70 -21.36 2.97
N ILE A 161 -8.81 -21.02 2.05
CA ILE A 161 -9.02 -21.12 0.61
C ILE A 161 -9.32 -22.58 0.20
N ALA A 162 -8.51 -23.55 0.67
CA ALA A 162 -8.74 -24.96 0.37
C ALA A 162 -10.10 -25.46 0.84
N ARG A 163 -10.53 -25.02 2.02
CA ARG A 163 -11.87 -25.36 2.54
C ARG A 163 -12.98 -24.77 1.65
N GLU A 164 -12.88 -23.51 1.26
CA GLU A 164 -13.92 -22.83 0.47
C GLU A 164 -13.94 -23.34 -0.98
N THR A 165 -12.79 -23.53 -1.63
CA THR A 165 -12.70 -24.13 -2.95
C THR A 165 -13.21 -25.58 -2.96
N GLY A 166 -13.00 -26.32 -1.84
CA GLY A 166 -13.54 -27.67 -1.64
C GLY A 166 -15.06 -27.68 -1.53
N LYS A 167 -15.66 -26.79 -0.75
CA LYS A 167 -17.12 -26.65 -0.63
C LYS A 167 -17.79 -26.34 -1.98
N LEU A 168 -17.16 -25.49 -2.77
CA LEU A 168 -17.64 -25.07 -4.08
C LEU A 168 -17.26 -26.05 -5.20
N GLN A 169 -16.57 -27.14 -4.87
CA GLN A 169 -16.07 -28.16 -5.82
C GLN A 169 -15.28 -27.55 -7.00
N LEU A 170 -14.46 -26.55 -6.71
CA LEU A 170 -13.71 -25.83 -7.77
C LEU A 170 -12.59 -26.67 -8.36
N ALA A 171 -11.96 -27.57 -7.60
CA ALA A 171 -10.88 -28.41 -8.13
C ALA A 171 -11.37 -29.35 -9.25
N PRO A 172 -12.44 -30.17 -9.08
CA PRO A 172 -12.99 -30.97 -10.19
C PRO A 172 -13.46 -30.11 -11.38
N LEU A 173 -14.01 -28.92 -11.09
CA LEU A 173 -14.43 -27.99 -12.13
C LEU A 173 -13.23 -27.45 -12.93
N TYR A 174 -12.15 -27.07 -12.23
CA TYR A 174 -10.90 -26.65 -12.81
C TYR A 174 -10.27 -27.72 -13.67
N ASP A 175 -10.18 -28.96 -13.15
CA ASP A 175 -9.61 -30.10 -13.88
C ASP A 175 -10.38 -30.40 -15.18
N ARG A 176 -11.72 -30.37 -15.12
CA ARG A 176 -12.56 -30.56 -16.31
C ARG A 176 -12.32 -29.44 -17.34
N TYR A 177 -12.27 -28.18 -16.90
CA TYR A 177 -12.11 -27.03 -17.78
C TYR A 177 -10.69 -27.01 -18.40
N ALA A 178 -9.66 -27.24 -17.58
CA ALA A 178 -8.27 -27.32 -18.02
C ALA A 178 -8.01 -28.55 -18.90
N GLY A 179 -8.61 -29.69 -18.55
CA GLY A 179 -8.56 -30.92 -19.35
C GLY A 179 -9.13 -30.71 -20.76
N LYS A 180 -10.29 -30.06 -20.87
CA LYS A 180 -10.89 -29.75 -22.16
C LYS A 180 -10.06 -28.78 -23.00
N ALA A 181 -9.47 -27.78 -22.36
CA ALA A 181 -8.54 -26.86 -23.01
C ALA A 181 -7.30 -27.59 -23.56
N ALA A 182 -6.79 -28.59 -22.81
CA ALA A 182 -5.66 -29.41 -23.24
C ALA A 182 -6.01 -30.35 -24.39
N GLU A 183 -7.19 -31.00 -24.36
CA GLU A 183 -7.68 -31.82 -25.47
C GLU A 183 -7.77 -31.04 -26.79
N LEU A 184 -8.11 -29.75 -26.72
CA LEU A 184 -8.16 -28.85 -27.87
C LEU A 184 -6.78 -28.30 -28.27
N GLY A 185 -5.70 -28.69 -27.56
CA GLY A 185 -4.35 -28.20 -27.81
C GLY A 185 -4.13 -26.72 -27.44
N LEU A 186 -5.05 -26.10 -26.67
CA LEU A 186 -5.01 -24.69 -26.32
C LEU A 186 -4.06 -24.40 -25.16
N VAL A 187 -3.84 -25.39 -24.27
CA VAL A 187 -2.96 -25.28 -23.11
C VAL A 187 -2.21 -26.59 -22.89
N LYS A 188 -1.05 -26.51 -22.26
CA LYS A 188 -0.40 -27.71 -21.70
C LYS A 188 -1.07 -28.02 -20.37
N LYS A 189 -1.31 -29.31 -20.06
CA LYS A 189 -1.78 -29.72 -18.75
C LYS A 189 -0.79 -29.23 -17.71
N GLN A 190 -1.17 -28.23 -16.93
CA GLN A 190 -0.35 -27.67 -15.87
C GLN A 190 -0.81 -28.24 -14.55
N ASP A 191 0.14 -28.71 -13.75
CA ASP A 191 -0.08 -29.17 -12.37
C ASP A 191 -0.15 -27.97 -11.39
N ALA A 192 -0.64 -26.81 -11.82
CA ALA A 192 -0.76 -25.64 -10.95
C ALA A 192 -1.88 -25.92 -9.95
N ASP A 193 -1.55 -25.99 -8.66
CA ASP A 193 -2.51 -26.08 -7.58
C ASP A 193 -3.39 -24.82 -7.59
N LEU A 194 -4.70 -25.02 -7.77
CA LEU A 194 -5.67 -23.94 -7.80
C LEU A 194 -5.66 -23.14 -6.50
N ASN A 195 -5.47 -23.81 -5.36
CA ASN A 195 -5.43 -23.16 -4.05
C ASN A 195 -4.20 -22.26 -3.90
N ASP A 196 -3.06 -22.69 -4.43
CA ASP A 196 -1.84 -21.87 -4.44
C ASP A 196 -2.01 -20.64 -5.32
N TYR A 197 -2.63 -20.81 -6.50
CA TYR A 197 -2.94 -19.69 -7.38
C TYR A 197 -3.87 -18.67 -6.71
N VAL A 198 -4.98 -19.15 -6.14
CA VAL A 198 -5.95 -18.28 -5.44
C VAL A 198 -5.31 -17.61 -4.24
N THR A 199 -4.47 -18.32 -3.47
CA THR A 199 -3.77 -17.76 -2.31
C THR A 199 -2.83 -16.63 -2.73
N ALA A 200 -2.01 -16.85 -3.77
CA ALA A 200 -1.11 -15.82 -4.27
C ALA A 200 -1.87 -14.58 -4.76
N LYS A 201 -2.95 -14.78 -5.52
CA LYS A 201 -3.79 -13.69 -6.03
C LYS A 201 -4.54 -12.95 -4.94
N ALA A 202 -5.05 -13.66 -3.92
CA ALA A 202 -5.69 -13.04 -2.76
C ALA A 202 -4.73 -12.13 -1.99
N LEU A 203 -3.48 -12.57 -1.79
CA LEU A 203 -2.45 -11.75 -1.16
C LEU A 203 -2.06 -10.54 -2.03
N ASP A 204 -1.91 -10.72 -3.33
CA ASP A 204 -1.63 -9.61 -4.25
C ASP A 204 -2.74 -8.55 -4.20
N GLY A 205 -4.01 -8.98 -4.23
CA GLY A 205 -5.18 -8.10 -4.11
C GLY A 205 -5.21 -7.36 -2.78
N LEU A 206 -4.98 -8.09 -1.68
CA LEU A 206 -4.95 -7.50 -0.33
C LEU A 206 -3.86 -6.43 -0.20
N PHE A 207 -2.62 -6.72 -0.61
CA PHE A 207 -1.54 -5.73 -0.58
C PHE A 207 -1.78 -4.56 -1.54
N SER A 208 -2.39 -4.81 -2.70
CA SER A 208 -2.77 -3.74 -3.63
C SER A 208 -3.77 -2.79 -2.98
N ARG A 209 -4.78 -3.32 -2.27
CA ARG A 209 -5.78 -2.49 -1.58
C ARG A 209 -5.18 -1.73 -0.40
N ILE A 210 -4.32 -2.35 0.40
CA ILE A 210 -3.61 -1.66 1.48
C ILE A 210 -2.76 -0.51 0.93
N ALA A 211 -2.09 -0.70 -0.21
CA ALA A 211 -1.31 0.34 -0.86
C ALA A 211 -2.20 1.50 -1.36
N ASP A 212 -3.40 1.21 -1.87
CA ASP A 212 -4.36 2.26 -2.26
C ASP A 212 -4.80 3.08 -1.04
N GLU A 213 -5.10 2.45 0.09
CA GLU A 213 -5.46 3.12 1.34
C GLU A 213 -4.29 3.94 1.91
N GLU A 214 -3.06 3.40 1.88
CA GLU A 214 -1.86 4.12 2.29
C GLU A 214 -1.66 5.39 1.45
N ARG A 215 -1.76 5.28 0.13
CA ARG A 215 -1.66 6.44 -0.79
C ARG A 215 -2.76 7.48 -0.52
N ALA A 216 -3.98 7.03 -0.26
CA ALA A 216 -5.10 7.93 0.07
C ALA A 216 -4.83 8.72 1.37
N ILE A 217 -4.33 8.05 2.42
CA ILE A 217 -3.97 8.70 3.69
C ILE A 217 -2.83 9.71 3.49
N ARG A 218 -1.80 9.36 2.71
CA ARG A 218 -0.68 10.26 2.42
C ARG A 218 -1.11 11.48 1.61
N LYS A 219 -2.03 11.31 0.66
CA LYS A 219 -2.53 12.40 -0.20
C LYS A 219 -3.43 13.38 0.55
N ASP A 220 -4.22 12.90 1.50
CA ASP A 220 -5.12 13.75 2.30
C ASP A 220 -4.98 13.44 3.81
N PRO A 221 -3.87 13.87 4.42
CA PRO A 221 -3.66 13.66 5.85
C PRO A 221 -4.60 14.50 6.72
N LEU A 222 -5.05 15.66 6.24
CA LEU A 222 -5.94 16.54 7.01
C LEU A 222 -7.39 16.04 7.03
N GLY A 223 -7.82 15.31 6.03
CA GLY A 223 -9.12 14.64 5.97
C GLY A 223 -9.27 13.46 6.92
N GLN A 224 -8.20 12.99 7.55
CA GLN A 224 -8.25 11.84 8.44
C GLN A 224 -8.96 12.18 9.77
N ALA A 225 -9.72 11.22 10.32
CA ALA A 225 -10.39 11.42 11.61
C ALA A 225 -9.42 11.48 12.79
N ASN A 226 -8.29 10.76 12.71
CA ASN A 226 -7.30 10.66 13.78
C ASN A 226 -6.33 11.85 13.77
N SER A 227 -6.29 12.62 14.86
CA SER A 227 -5.45 13.81 15.01
C SER A 227 -3.94 13.50 14.94
N LEU A 228 -3.53 12.30 15.38
CA LEU A 228 -2.14 11.88 15.33
C LEU A 228 -1.68 11.59 13.89
N ILE A 229 -2.55 11.00 13.08
CA ILE A 229 -2.31 10.79 11.65
C ILE A 229 -2.13 12.15 10.95
N LYS A 230 -3.06 13.10 11.19
CA LYS A 230 -2.96 14.47 10.66
C LYS A 230 -1.62 15.09 10.99
N LYS A 231 -1.23 15.06 12.28
CA LYS A 231 0.00 15.68 12.78
C LYS A 231 1.26 15.08 12.12
N VAL A 232 1.29 13.75 11.96
CA VAL A 232 2.46 13.05 11.42
C VAL A 232 2.61 13.26 9.92
N PHE A 233 1.55 13.03 9.16
CA PHE A 233 1.64 13.12 7.69
C PHE A 233 1.68 14.55 7.17
N ALA A 234 1.07 15.53 7.86
CA ALA A 234 1.22 16.94 7.53
C ALA A 234 2.63 17.49 7.80
N ALA A 235 3.42 16.83 8.64
CA ALA A 235 4.80 17.24 8.93
C ALA A 235 5.82 16.64 7.93
N VAL A 236 5.43 15.66 7.13
CA VAL A 236 6.30 14.98 6.13
C VAL A 236 6.14 15.60 4.72
N HIS A 237 5.06 16.36 4.50
CA HIS A 237 4.77 17.12 3.28
C HIS A 237 4.95 18.61 3.51
#